data_0dd012b5d1a080d0cfd25c5dabf71e68
#
_entry.id   0dd012b5d1a080d0cfd25c5dabf71e68
#
_cell.length_a   1.000
_cell.length_b   1.000
_cell.length_c   1.000
_cell.angle_alpha   90.00
_cell.angle_beta   90.00
_cell.angle_gamma   90.00
#
_symmetry.space_group_name_H-M   'P 1'
#
loop_
_entity.id
_entity.type
_entity.pdbx_description
1 polymer ?
#
loop_
_entity_poly.entity_id
_entity_poly.type
_entity_poly.pdbx_seq_one_letter_code
_entity_poly.pdbx_strand_id
1 'polypeptide(L)'
;MTDYTAIEPFEICSIRPPTENSSITFRLTRNCHWNRCGFCPVYKLGAKYSRRTLEEVKADIDRAKALDDLLFDHGIGTGFGGGNEYRKAAELIDTIKAATGSYAMPRHSPLEDNDELDDRTRWFLSWFRDAPTIEDSIYHLLSWRLSGGQTCFLGDADSLVLKPDFLRDVIAYIKPRFPTIQRFTIYGRTRTAARQRSLRDLREYRKAGLDRVHF
;
A
#
# COMPACT_ATOMS: atom_id res chain seq x y z
N MET A 1 2.32 -21.70 -19.42
CA MET A 1 1.30 -21.91 -18.35
C MET A 1 1.77 -21.13 -17.14
N THR A 2 1.01 -20.19 -16.66
CA THR A 2 1.40 -19.32 -15.55
C THR A 2 1.50 -20.14 -14.26
N ASP A 3 2.62 -20.02 -13.56
CA ASP A 3 2.80 -20.66 -12.26
C ASP A 3 2.20 -19.76 -11.16
N TYR A 4 0.99 -20.09 -10.76
CA TYR A 4 0.30 -19.34 -9.69
C TYR A 4 0.85 -19.60 -8.30
N THR A 5 1.67 -20.64 -8.10
CA THR A 5 2.21 -20.97 -6.77
C THR A 5 3.27 -19.98 -6.29
N ALA A 6 3.88 -19.22 -7.23
CA ALA A 6 4.87 -18.20 -6.95
C ALA A 6 4.26 -16.80 -6.72
N ILE A 7 2.93 -16.67 -6.82
CA ILE A 7 2.26 -15.38 -6.65
C ILE A 7 2.09 -15.05 -5.18
N GLU A 8 2.64 -13.90 -4.76
CA GLU A 8 2.61 -13.42 -3.38
C GLU A 8 1.93 -12.05 -3.29
N PRO A 9 1.21 -11.77 -2.19
CA PRO A 9 0.66 -10.45 -1.92
C PRO A 9 1.74 -9.45 -1.49
N PHE A 10 1.43 -8.15 -1.57
CA PHE A 10 2.30 -7.06 -1.10
C PHE A 10 1.63 -6.18 -0.05
N GLU A 11 2.42 -5.52 0.80
CA GLU A 11 1.90 -4.67 1.88
C GLU A 11 1.32 -3.35 1.34
N ILE A 12 0.04 -3.14 1.59
CA ILE A 12 -0.70 -1.93 1.26
C ILE A 12 -0.69 -0.98 2.46
N CYS A 13 -0.66 0.33 2.23
CA CYS A 13 -0.75 1.32 3.30
C CYS A 13 -2.06 1.22 4.06
N SER A 14 -2.00 1.24 5.39
CA SER A 14 -3.17 1.17 6.27
C SER A 14 -4.09 2.37 6.13
N ILE A 15 -3.54 3.55 5.84
CA ILE A 15 -4.30 4.79 5.68
C ILE A 15 -3.70 5.65 4.58
N ARG A 16 -4.59 6.32 3.84
CA ARG A 16 -4.23 7.30 2.81
C ARG A 16 -5.28 8.40 2.77
N PRO A 17 -4.96 9.62 2.28
CA PRO A 17 -5.95 10.67 2.14
C PRO A 17 -6.99 10.32 1.06
N PRO A 18 -8.22 10.82 1.14
CA PRO A 18 -9.28 10.54 0.14
C PRO A 18 -8.85 10.82 -1.29
N THR A 19 -7.98 11.81 -1.52
CA THR A 19 -7.45 12.14 -2.85
C THR A 19 -6.48 11.11 -3.41
N GLU A 20 -6.05 10.14 -2.62
CA GLU A 20 -5.16 9.06 -3.00
C GLU A 20 -5.85 7.66 -2.93
N ASN A 21 -7.19 7.64 -2.83
CA ASN A 21 -7.94 6.37 -2.77
C ASN A 21 -7.70 5.46 -3.98
N SER A 22 -7.42 6.06 -5.14
CA SER A 22 -7.14 5.35 -6.38
C SER A 22 -5.63 5.23 -6.69
N SER A 23 -4.75 5.64 -5.78
CA SER A 23 -3.31 5.48 -5.97
C SER A 23 -2.85 4.07 -5.63
N ILE A 24 -1.92 3.52 -6.41
CA ILE A 24 -1.17 2.36 -5.93
C ILE A 24 -0.39 2.77 -4.68
N THR A 25 -0.33 1.91 -3.67
CA THR A 25 0.34 2.25 -2.42
C THR A 25 1.43 1.26 -2.07
N PHE A 26 2.57 1.78 -1.60
CA PHE A 26 3.65 0.97 -1.04
C PHE A 26 3.95 1.43 0.38
N ARG A 27 3.98 0.47 1.30
CA ARG A 27 4.21 0.72 2.72
C ARG A 27 5.71 0.87 2.98
N LEU A 28 6.15 2.02 3.47
CA LEU A 28 7.56 2.32 3.77
C LEU A 28 7.91 2.15 5.25
N THR A 29 6.92 2.34 6.11
CA THR A 29 7.02 2.11 7.55
C THR A 29 5.81 1.32 8.00
N ARG A 30 5.95 0.55 9.07
CA ARG A 30 4.81 -0.08 9.74
C ARG A 30 4.48 0.71 10.97
N ASN A 31 3.22 1.08 11.11
CA ASN A 31 2.67 1.88 12.21
C ASN A 31 3.20 3.32 12.29
N CYS A 32 2.79 4.06 13.29
CA CYS A 32 3.11 5.46 13.46
C CYS A 32 4.13 5.68 14.58
N HIS A 33 5.25 6.31 14.26
CA HIS A 33 6.30 6.63 15.26
C HIS A 33 5.84 7.61 16.33
N TRP A 34 4.79 8.40 16.05
CA TRP A 34 4.22 9.34 17.00
C TRP A 34 3.10 8.74 17.85
N ASN A 35 2.12 8.13 17.21
CA ASN A 35 0.96 7.41 17.79
C ASN A 35 0.26 8.08 18.98
N ARG A 36 0.25 9.44 19.07
CA ARG A 36 -0.34 10.22 20.18
C ARG A 36 -1.52 11.09 19.75
N CYS A 37 -1.98 10.97 18.49
CA CYS A 37 -3.13 11.73 17.99
C CYS A 37 -4.42 11.18 18.63
N GLY A 38 -5.19 12.05 19.31
CA GLY A 38 -6.43 11.64 19.97
C GLY A 38 -7.55 11.24 19.03
N PHE A 39 -7.49 11.68 17.77
CA PHE A 39 -8.52 11.39 16.76
C PHE A 39 -8.17 10.19 15.84
N CYS A 40 -6.94 9.68 15.88
CA CYS A 40 -6.50 8.63 14.97
C CYS A 40 -6.58 7.26 15.65
N PRO A 41 -7.49 6.38 15.26
CA PRO A 41 -7.62 5.03 15.82
C PRO A 41 -6.65 4.03 15.18
N VAL A 42 -6.20 4.29 13.95
CA VAL A 42 -5.53 3.32 13.05
C VAL A 42 -4.33 2.61 13.67
N TYR A 43 -3.50 3.35 14.41
CA TYR A 43 -2.24 2.83 14.95
C TYR A 43 -2.28 2.57 16.46
N LYS A 44 -3.48 2.54 17.07
CA LYS A 44 -3.66 2.32 18.52
C LYS A 44 -3.59 0.84 18.94
N LEU A 45 -3.39 -0.03 18.01
CA LEU A 45 -3.57 -1.48 18.13
C LEU A 45 -2.36 -2.23 18.71
N GLY A 46 -1.47 -1.53 19.43
CA GLY A 46 -0.36 -2.15 20.14
C GLY A 46 0.85 -2.53 19.28
N ALA A 47 0.74 -2.52 17.96
CA ALA A 47 1.85 -2.83 17.07
C ALA A 47 2.94 -1.75 17.13
N LYS A 48 4.19 -2.16 17.27
CA LYS A 48 5.33 -1.25 17.37
C LYS A 48 5.66 -0.61 16.02
N TYR A 49 6.07 0.67 16.07
CA TYR A 49 6.62 1.34 14.90
C TYR A 49 7.90 0.66 14.42
N SER A 50 8.01 0.43 13.12
CA SER A 50 9.25 0.00 12.48
C SER A 50 9.45 0.66 11.11
N ARG A 51 10.70 0.80 10.70
CA ARG A 51 11.06 1.18 9.33
C ARG A 51 11.32 -0.09 8.53
N ARG A 52 10.85 -0.12 7.31
CA ARG A 52 11.17 -1.21 6.40
C ARG A 52 12.53 -0.97 5.75
N THR A 53 13.23 -2.03 5.42
CA THR A 53 14.45 -1.94 4.62
C THR A 53 14.12 -1.62 3.16
N LEU A 54 15.11 -1.18 2.40
CA LEU A 54 14.93 -0.92 0.97
C LEU A 54 14.60 -2.22 0.21
N GLU A 55 15.20 -3.33 0.62
CA GLU A 55 15.01 -4.66 0.07
C GLU A 55 13.58 -5.16 0.29
N GLU A 56 13.03 -5.00 1.50
CA GLU A 56 11.62 -5.34 1.79
C GLU A 56 10.66 -4.54 0.89
N VAL A 57 10.91 -3.24 0.72
CA VAL A 57 10.04 -2.39 -0.12
C VAL A 57 10.19 -2.75 -1.59
N LYS A 58 11.40 -3.03 -2.07
CA LYS A 58 11.63 -3.50 -3.44
C LYS A 58 10.94 -4.83 -3.73
N ALA A 59 10.99 -5.77 -2.79
CA ALA A 59 10.29 -7.05 -2.93
C ALA A 59 8.77 -6.84 -3.09
N ASP A 60 8.16 -5.93 -2.33
CA ASP A 60 6.75 -5.61 -2.49
C ASP A 60 6.44 -4.94 -3.84
N ILE A 61 7.33 -4.08 -4.32
CA ILE A 61 7.19 -3.46 -5.65
C ILE A 61 7.25 -4.53 -6.74
N ASP A 62 8.13 -5.52 -6.60
CA ASP A 62 8.24 -6.63 -7.55
C ASP A 62 7.01 -7.55 -7.50
N ARG A 63 6.47 -7.85 -6.30
CA ARG A 63 5.20 -8.58 -6.12
C ARG A 63 4.03 -7.85 -6.75
N ALA A 64 3.93 -6.55 -6.50
CA ALA A 64 2.89 -5.71 -7.11
C ALA A 64 3.00 -5.71 -8.64
N LYS A 65 4.23 -5.66 -9.17
CA LYS A 65 4.45 -5.71 -10.62
C LYS A 65 4.06 -7.06 -11.21
N ALA A 66 4.41 -8.16 -10.56
CA ALA A 66 4.02 -9.50 -11.00
C ALA A 66 2.49 -9.67 -11.02
N LEU A 67 1.78 -9.16 -10.01
CA LEU A 67 0.32 -9.15 -9.98
C LEU A 67 -0.27 -8.21 -11.05
N ASP A 68 0.36 -7.07 -11.30
CA ASP A 68 -0.06 -6.13 -12.35
C ASP A 68 0.08 -6.74 -13.75
N ASP A 69 1.19 -7.43 -14.02
CA ASP A 69 1.40 -8.16 -15.27
C ASP A 69 0.38 -9.29 -15.42
N LEU A 70 0.11 -10.03 -14.35
CA LEU A 70 -0.89 -11.09 -14.37
C LEU A 70 -2.29 -10.56 -14.70
N LEU A 71 -2.70 -9.44 -14.11
CA LEU A 71 -3.96 -8.78 -14.45
C LEU A 71 -4.01 -8.38 -15.92
N PHE A 72 -2.91 -7.84 -16.44
CA PHE A 72 -2.81 -7.48 -17.85
C PHE A 72 -2.94 -8.68 -18.78
N ASP A 73 -2.23 -9.77 -18.51
CA ASP A 73 -2.25 -11.01 -19.28
C ASP A 73 -3.65 -11.67 -19.32
N HIS A 74 -4.43 -11.49 -18.26
CA HIS A 74 -5.84 -11.94 -18.18
C HIS A 74 -6.84 -10.91 -18.76
N GLY A 75 -6.36 -9.80 -19.33
CA GLY A 75 -7.22 -8.74 -19.88
C GLY A 75 -8.07 -8.06 -18.81
N ILE A 76 -7.57 -7.97 -17.57
CA ILE A 76 -8.25 -7.36 -16.42
C ILE A 76 -7.71 -5.95 -16.20
N GLY A 77 -8.60 -4.96 -16.05
CA GLY A 77 -8.21 -3.57 -15.87
C GLY A 77 -7.65 -2.91 -17.13
N THR A 78 -7.97 -3.44 -18.33
CA THR A 78 -7.51 -2.92 -19.62
C THR A 78 -8.58 -2.13 -20.38
N GLY A 79 -9.81 -2.05 -19.88
CA GLY A 79 -10.94 -1.44 -20.55
C GLY A 79 -11.86 -0.60 -19.66
N PHE A 80 -12.78 0.13 -20.30
CA PHE A 80 -13.74 1.03 -19.66
C PHE A 80 -14.98 0.36 -19.04
N GLY A 81 -14.96 -0.95 -18.79
CA GLY A 81 -16.14 -1.73 -18.42
C GLY A 81 -16.15 -2.24 -16.97
N GLY A 82 -16.32 -1.35 -15.99
CA GLY A 82 -16.16 -1.63 -14.55
C GLY A 82 -16.82 -2.88 -13.96
N GLY A 83 -18.05 -3.27 -14.37
CA GLY A 83 -18.76 -4.40 -13.74
C GLY A 83 -18.21 -5.79 -14.06
N ASN A 84 -17.65 -5.99 -15.22
CA ASN A 84 -17.06 -7.27 -15.64
C ASN A 84 -15.65 -7.48 -15.09
N GLU A 85 -14.89 -6.40 -14.86
CA GLU A 85 -13.51 -6.44 -14.42
C GLU A 85 -13.38 -7.02 -12.99
N TYR A 86 -14.27 -6.63 -12.07
CA TYR A 86 -14.29 -7.16 -10.71
C TYR A 86 -14.66 -8.65 -10.66
N ARG A 87 -15.56 -9.11 -11.54
CA ARG A 87 -15.88 -10.54 -11.65
C ARG A 87 -14.70 -11.36 -12.16
N LYS A 88 -14.03 -10.89 -13.23
CA LYS A 88 -12.80 -11.55 -13.74
C LYS A 88 -11.70 -11.59 -12.68
N ALA A 89 -11.52 -10.51 -11.92
CA ALA A 89 -10.57 -10.46 -10.82
C ALA A 89 -10.90 -11.47 -9.72
N ALA A 90 -12.19 -11.63 -9.36
CA ALA A 90 -12.62 -12.63 -8.40
C ALA A 90 -12.32 -14.06 -8.88
N GLU A 91 -12.60 -14.38 -10.15
CA GLU A 91 -12.29 -15.66 -10.77
C GLU A 91 -10.78 -15.96 -10.76
N LEU A 92 -9.95 -14.94 -11.01
CA LEU A 92 -8.49 -15.05 -10.94
C LEU A 92 -8.02 -15.28 -9.49
N ILE A 93 -8.57 -14.55 -8.53
CA ILE A 93 -8.28 -14.73 -7.10
C ILE A 93 -8.57 -16.17 -6.67
N ASP A 94 -9.73 -16.71 -7.04
CA ASP A 94 -10.11 -18.08 -6.71
C ASP A 94 -9.14 -19.08 -7.34
N THR A 95 -8.69 -18.84 -8.57
CA THR A 95 -7.68 -19.67 -9.25
C THR A 95 -6.35 -19.67 -8.51
N ILE A 96 -5.86 -18.49 -8.06
CA ILE A 96 -4.62 -18.37 -7.30
C ILE A 96 -4.76 -19.05 -5.93
N LYS A 97 -5.88 -18.81 -5.22
CA LYS A 97 -6.14 -19.44 -3.92
C LYS A 97 -6.16 -20.97 -4.03
N ALA A 98 -6.77 -21.52 -5.07
CA ALA A 98 -6.79 -22.95 -5.32
C ALA A 98 -5.38 -23.52 -5.59
N ALA A 99 -4.55 -22.81 -6.36
CA ALA A 99 -3.20 -23.22 -6.69
C ALA A 99 -2.23 -23.14 -5.50
N THR A 100 -2.38 -22.12 -4.65
CA THR A 100 -1.49 -21.88 -3.49
C THR A 100 -1.92 -22.61 -2.22
N GLY A 101 -3.12 -23.19 -2.20
CA GLY A 101 -3.75 -23.72 -0.98
C GLY A 101 -4.09 -22.61 0.03
N SER A 102 -3.96 -21.36 -0.37
CA SER A 102 -4.19 -20.18 0.46
C SER A 102 -5.68 -19.86 0.61
N TYR A 103 -6.47 -20.84 1.01
CA TYR A 103 -7.70 -20.57 1.74
C TYR A 103 -7.30 -20.11 3.16
N ALA A 104 -6.45 -19.07 3.21
CA ALA A 104 -6.02 -18.55 4.47
C ALA A 104 -7.26 -18.08 5.22
N MET A 105 -7.58 -18.81 6.28
CA MET A 105 -8.46 -18.30 7.33
C MET A 105 -8.02 -16.86 7.59
N PRO A 106 -8.96 -15.90 7.62
CA PRO A 106 -8.63 -14.54 8.02
C PRO A 106 -7.81 -14.65 9.30
N ARG A 107 -6.56 -14.19 9.31
CA ARG A 107 -5.81 -14.13 10.55
C ARG A 107 -6.62 -13.21 11.45
N HIS A 108 -7.21 -13.77 12.50
CA HIS A 108 -7.86 -13.01 13.53
C HIS A 108 -6.87 -11.94 14.01
N SER A 109 -7.25 -10.68 13.87
CA SER A 109 -6.55 -9.63 14.58
C SER A 109 -6.72 -9.93 16.08
N PRO A 110 -5.68 -9.79 16.91
CA PRO A 110 -5.83 -9.90 18.38
C PRO A 110 -6.91 -8.96 18.96
N LEU A 111 -7.43 -8.07 18.14
CA LEU A 111 -8.49 -7.10 18.47
C LEU A 111 -9.89 -7.60 18.12
N GLU A 112 -10.01 -8.56 17.18
CA GLU A 112 -11.30 -9.21 16.90
C GLU A 112 -11.79 -10.03 18.09
N ASP A 113 -10.84 -10.51 18.93
CA ASP A 113 -11.11 -11.27 20.15
C ASP A 113 -11.22 -10.38 21.41
N ASN A 114 -11.18 -9.05 21.26
CA ASN A 114 -11.32 -8.14 22.40
C ASN A 114 -12.81 -7.85 22.65
N ASP A 115 -13.37 -8.53 23.63
CA ASP A 115 -14.79 -8.39 24.06
C ASP A 115 -15.14 -6.99 24.61
N GLU A 116 -14.14 -6.16 24.92
CA GLU A 116 -14.33 -4.77 25.33
C GLU A 116 -14.66 -3.82 24.18
N LEU A 117 -14.48 -4.26 22.92
CA LEU A 117 -14.74 -3.44 21.73
C LEU A 117 -16.18 -3.64 21.24
N ASP A 118 -16.86 -2.54 20.96
CA ASP A 118 -18.14 -2.59 20.25
C ASP A 118 -17.99 -3.10 18.82
N ASP A 119 -19.06 -3.67 18.24
CA ASP A 119 -19.05 -4.28 16.91
C ASP A 119 -18.64 -3.32 15.78
N ARG A 120 -18.99 -2.03 15.91
CA ARG A 120 -18.61 -0.99 14.94
C ARG A 120 -17.10 -0.73 14.95
N THR A 121 -16.52 -0.66 16.14
CA THR A 121 -15.08 -0.50 16.32
C THR A 121 -14.35 -1.73 15.83
N ARG A 122 -14.84 -2.93 16.13
CA ARG A 122 -14.30 -4.22 15.65
C ARG A 122 -14.32 -4.30 14.13
N TRP A 123 -15.47 -3.99 13.51
CA TRP A 123 -15.61 -3.90 12.06
C TRP A 123 -14.64 -2.88 11.45
N PHE A 124 -14.54 -1.69 12.00
CA PHE A 124 -13.61 -0.66 11.52
C PHE A 124 -12.15 -1.13 11.60
N LEU A 125 -11.76 -1.79 12.70
CA LEU A 125 -10.39 -2.28 12.91
C LEU A 125 -10.04 -3.47 12.01
N SER A 126 -11.00 -4.27 11.58
CA SER A 126 -10.81 -5.37 10.63
C SER A 126 -10.29 -4.91 9.26
N TRP A 127 -10.45 -3.63 8.92
CA TRP A 127 -9.88 -3.02 7.70
C TRP A 127 -8.38 -2.76 7.78
N PHE A 128 -7.77 -2.79 8.98
CA PHE A 128 -6.36 -2.48 9.21
C PHE A 128 -5.55 -3.75 9.52
N ARG A 129 -5.61 -4.72 8.61
CA ARG A 129 -4.87 -5.98 8.74
C ARG A 129 -3.38 -5.75 8.54
N ASP A 130 -2.56 -6.34 9.40
CA ASP A 130 -1.10 -6.24 9.29
C ASP A 130 -0.52 -7.17 8.20
N ALA A 131 -1.24 -8.22 7.78
CA ALA A 131 -0.78 -9.15 6.76
C ALA A 131 -1.50 -8.89 5.43
N PRO A 132 -0.77 -8.73 4.32
CA PRO A 132 -1.37 -8.58 3.00
C PRO A 132 -2.04 -9.87 2.55
N THR A 133 -3.13 -9.74 1.77
CA THR A 133 -3.78 -10.86 1.09
C THR A 133 -3.70 -10.69 -0.42
N ILE A 134 -3.81 -11.80 -1.15
CA ILE A 134 -3.89 -11.78 -2.62
C ILE A 134 -5.11 -10.98 -3.07
N GLU A 135 -6.22 -11.15 -2.39
CA GLU A 135 -7.48 -10.46 -2.68
C GLU A 135 -7.33 -8.94 -2.54
N ASP A 136 -6.80 -8.47 -1.40
CA ASP A 136 -6.55 -7.04 -1.19
C ASP A 136 -5.58 -6.47 -2.23
N SER A 137 -4.52 -7.21 -2.56
CA SER A 137 -3.51 -6.80 -3.53
C SER A 137 -4.09 -6.68 -4.95
N ILE A 138 -4.88 -7.66 -5.38
CA ILE A 138 -5.52 -7.67 -6.71
C ILE A 138 -6.57 -6.56 -6.83
N TYR A 139 -7.47 -6.41 -5.85
CA TYR A 139 -8.48 -5.35 -5.90
C TYR A 139 -7.85 -3.95 -5.78
N HIS A 140 -6.75 -3.82 -5.05
CA HIS A 140 -6.00 -2.57 -4.98
C HIS A 140 -5.42 -2.18 -6.35
N LEU A 141 -4.74 -3.10 -7.04
CA LEU A 141 -4.20 -2.90 -8.37
C LEU A 141 -5.30 -2.66 -9.41
N LEU A 142 -6.40 -3.42 -9.35
CA LEU A 142 -7.53 -3.21 -10.25
C LEU A 142 -8.13 -1.81 -10.09
N SER A 143 -8.37 -1.37 -8.87
CA SER A 143 -8.87 -0.01 -8.58
C SER A 143 -7.91 1.07 -9.13
N TRP A 144 -6.60 0.88 -8.95
CA TRP A 144 -5.57 1.77 -9.50
C TRP A 144 -5.60 1.82 -11.03
N ARG A 145 -5.66 0.66 -11.70
CA ARG A 145 -5.75 0.57 -13.18
C ARG A 145 -7.00 1.26 -13.73
N LEU A 146 -8.17 0.95 -13.16
CA LEU A 146 -9.44 1.54 -13.58
C LEU A 146 -9.50 3.07 -13.35
N SER A 147 -8.66 3.58 -12.46
CA SER A 147 -8.51 5.02 -12.20
C SER A 147 -7.41 5.69 -13.04
N GLY A 148 -6.89 4.99 -14.05
CA GLY A 148 -5.90 5.52 -15.00
C GLY A 148 -4.45 5.19 -14.69
N GLY A 149 -4.12 4.54 -13.57
CA GLY A 149 -2.78 4.02 -13.29
C GLY A 149 -1.67 5.07 -13.12
N GLN A 150 -2.00 6.32 -12.73
CA GLN A 150 -1.06 7.45 -12.81
C GLN A 150 -0.51 7.93 -11.47
N THR A 151 -0.97 7.40 -10.36
CA THR A 151 -0.61 7.95 -9.05
C THR A 151 -0.11 6.86 -8.10
N CYS A 152 0.88 7.22 -7.28
CA CYS A 152 1.47 6.37 -6.28
C CYS A 152 1.53 7.09 -4.93
N PHE A 153 1.08 6.41 -3.88
CA PHE A 153 1.16 6.89 -2.51
C PHE A 153 2.15 6.05 -1.71
N LEU A 154 3.18 6.70 -1.13
CA LEU A 154 4.22 6.05 -0.36
C LEU A 154 4.02 6.33 1.14
N GLY A 155 3.63 5.33 1.90
CA GLY A 155 3.23 5.47 3.30
C GLY A 155 3.93 4.46 4.23
N ASP A 156 3.64 4.46 5.47
CA ASP A 156 2.38 4.57 6.21
C ASP A 156 2.08 6.00 6.71
N ALA A 157 2.38 6.30 8.03
CA ALA A 157 1.84 7.48 8.71
C ALA A 157 2.62 8.80 8.48
N ASP A 158 3.95 8.75 8.42
CA ASP A 158 4.82 9.95 8.28
C ASP A 158 6.10 9.55 7.57
N SER A 159 6.07 9.55 6.26
CA SER A 159 7.22 9.15 5.45
C SER A 159 8.35 10.19 5.46
N LEU A 160 8.11 11.42 5.96
CA LEU A 160 9.18 12.40 6.15
C LEU A 160 10.19 12.02 7.23
N VAL A 161 9.95 10.98 8.05
CA VAL A 161 10.97 10.46 8.99
C VAL A 161 12.06 9.66 8.27
N LEU A 162 11.84 9.26 7.03
CA LEU A 162 12.80 8.55 6.20
C LEU A 162 13.81 9.52 5.59
N LYS A 163 15.02 9.07 5.34
CA LYS A 163 16.05 9.90 4.67
C LYS A 163 15.68 10.13 3.20
N PRO A 164 16.08 11.27 2.60
CA PRO A 164 15.87 11.56 1.19
C PRO A 164 16.38 10.46 0.25
N ASP A 165 17.56 9.91 0.54
CA ASP A 165 18.15 8.85 -0.28
C ASP A 165 17.30 7.60 -0.33
N PHE A 166 16.67 7.20 0.78
CA PHE A 166 15.76 6.06 0.81
C PHE A 166 14.55 6.29 -0.11
N LEU A 167 13.90 7.45 0.00
CA LEU A 167 12.76 7.79 -0.88
C LEU A 167 13.18 7.90 -2.35
N ARG A 168 14.35 8.46 -2.63
CA ARG A 168 14.92 8.51 -4.00
C ARG A 168 15.05 7.10 -4.56
N ASP A 169 15.65 6.19 -3.80
CA ASP A 169 15.94 4.83 -4.27
C ASP A 169 14.65 4.03 -4.47
N VAL A 170 13.64 4.23 -3.62
CA VAL A 170 12.30 3.64 -3.80
C VAL A 170 11.62 4.18 -5.06
N ILE A 171 11.57 5.49 -5.25
CA ILE A 171 10.94 6.11 -6.43
C ILE A 171 11.65 5.68 -7.71
N ALA A 172 13.00 5.67 -7.69
CA ALA A 172 13.81 5.23 -8.82
C ALA A 172 13.54 3.75 -9.17
N TYR A 173 13.21 2.91 -8.18
CA TYR A 173 12.89 1.51 -8.38
C TYR A 173 11.47 1.29 -8.93
N ILE A 174 10.52 2.14 -8.55
CA ILE A 174 9.11 2.07 -9.01
C ILE A 174 9.00 2.53 -10.47
N LYS A 175 9.63 3.63 -10.85
CA LYS A 175 9.46 4.27 -12.17
C LYS A 175 9.59 3.34 -13.39
N PRO A 176 10.61 2.48 -13.50
CA PRO A 176 10.73 1.58 -14.65
C PRO A 176 9.71 0.43 -14.63
N ARG A 177 9.15 0.08 -13.47
CA ARG A 177 8.17 -0.99 -13.29
C ARG A 177 6.74 -0.52 -13.55
N PHE A 178 6.46 0.71 -13.20
CA PHE A 178 5.16 1.37 -13.35
C PHE A 178 5.32 2.70 -14.08
N PRO A 179 5.64 2.68 -15.39
CA PRO A 179 6.02 3.88 -16.16
C PRO A 179 4.87 4.86 -16.36
N THR A 180 3.63 4.45 -16.10
CA THR A 180 2.45 5.31 -16.17
C THR A 180 2.32 6.26 -14.98
N ILE A 181 3.04 6.01 -13.87
CA ILE A 181 2.97 6.84 -12.67
C ILE A 181 3.60 8.20 -12.94
N GLN A 182 2.78 9.25 -12.80
CA GLN A 182 3.16 10.64 -13.00
C GLN A 182 3.30 11.42 -11.69
N ARG A 183 2.68 10.92 -10.59
CA ARG A 183 2.67 11.60 -9.29
C ARG A 183 2.98 10.66 -8.15
N PHE A 184 3.96 11.07 -7.33
CA PHE A 184 4.29 10.43 -6.06
C PHE A 184 3.88 11.32 -4.89
N THR A 185 3.15 10.74 -3.95
CA THR A 185 2.61 11.43 -2.77
C THR A 185 3.01 10.70 -1.48
N ILE A 186 3.22 11.45 -0.40
CA ILE A 186 3.46 10.90 0.95
C ILE A 186 2.61 11.62 1.99
N TYR A 187 2.48 10.99 3.18
CA TYR A 187 2.14 11.72 4.39
C TYR A 187 3.38 12.32 5.03
N GLY A 188 3.22 13.49 5.65
CA GLY A 188 4.21 14.13 6.48
C GLY A 188 3.57 14.84 7.67
N ARG A 189 4.26 14.84 8.82
CA ARG A 189 3.88 15.70 9.92
C ARG A 189 4.59 17.04 9.80
N THR A 190 3.87 18.14 10.00
CA THR A 190 4.45 19.49 9.99
C THR A 190 5.63 19.62 10.95
N ARG A 191 5.56 19.00 12.14
CA ARG A 191 6.68 18.96 13.09
C ARG A 191 7.91 18.24 12.52
N THR A 192 7.73 17.13 11.81
CA THR A 192 8.84 16.41 11.16
C THR A 192 9.46 17.27 10.07
N ALA A 193 8.65 17.88 9.22
CA ALA A 193 9.13 18.81 8.19
C ALA A 193 9.91 19.98 8.80
N ALA A 194 9.35 20.65 9.82
CA ALA A 194 9.92 21.87 10.35
C ALA A 194 11.16 21.66 11.26
N ARG A 195 11.28 20.51 11.93
CA ARG A 195 12.31 20.28 12.93
C ARG A 195 13.34 19.21 12.59
N GLN A 196 13.04 18.34 11.64
CA GLN A 196 13.88 17.19 11.29
C GLN A 196 14.35 17.20 9.83
N ARG A 197 13.83 18.14 9.03
CA ARG A 197 14.19 18.25 7.60
C ARG A 197 14.72 19.64 7.30
N SER A 198 15.86 19.69 6.64
CA SER A 198 16.43 20.93 6.11
C SER A 198 15.76 21.28 4.77
N LEU A 199 15.92 22.52 4.32
CA LEU A 199 15.53 22.90 2.94
C LEU A 199 16.26 22.07 1.89
N ARG A 200 17.49 21.63 2.19
CA ARG A 200 18.25 20.72 1.32
C ARG A 200 17.52 19.39 1.20
N ASP A 201 17.09 18.78 2.31
CA ASP A 201 16.34 17.52 2.30
C ASP A 201 15.06 17.63 1.49
N LEU A 202 14.29 18.72 1.67
CA LEU A 202 13.05 18.95 0.90
C LEU A 202 13.32 19.08 -0.59
N ARG A 203 14.41 19.74 -0.98
CA ARG A 203 14.85 19.81 -2.38
C ARG A 203 15.24 18.43 -2.93
N GLU A 204 15.95 17.62 -2.15
CA GLU A 204 16.32 16.26 -2.54
C GLU A 204 15.08 15.37 -2.72
N TYR A 205 14.06 15.46 -1.86
CA TYR A 205 12.78 14.78 -2.09
C TYR A 205 12.13 15.18 -3.42
N ARG A 206 12.11 16.48 -3.73
CA ARG A 206 11.56 16.96 -5.00
C ARG A 206 12.35 16.46 -6.20
N LYS A 207 13.66 16.48 -6.16
CA LYS A 207 14.54 15.95 -7.21
C LYS A 207 14.36 14.45 -7.41
N ALA A 208 14.12 13.70 -6.33
CA ALA A 208 13.80 12.27 -6.39
C ALA A 208 12.50 11.98 -7.15
N GLY A 209 11.63 12.97 -7.28
CA GLY A 209 10.36 12.87 -7.96
C GLY A 209 9.14 12.86 -7.03
N LEU A 210 9.32 13.23 -5.76
CA LEU A 210 8.19 13.46 -4.86
C LEU A 210 7.45 14.74 -5.27
N ASP A 211 6.15 14.63 -5.52
CA ASP A 211 5.32 15.73 -6.00
C ASP A 211 4.48 16.38 -4.91
N ARG A 212 4.02 15.58 -3.93
CA ARG A 212 3.07 16.05 -2.92
C ARG A 212 3.38 15.49 -1.53
N VAL A 213 3.18 16.32 -0.53
CA VAL A 213 3.14 15.94 0.88
C VAL A 213 1.79 16.36 1.46
N HIS A 214 1.07 15.43 2.05
CA HIS A 214 -0.11 15.71 2.87
C HIS A 214 0.31 15.86 4.34
N PHE A 215 -0.12 16.94 4.97
CA PHE A 215 0.14 17.27 6.38
C PHE A 215 -1.10 17.10 7.23
#